data_6610114cee50dea16d676edb76601c36
#
_entry.id   6610114cee50dea16d676edb76601c36
#
_cell.length_a   1.000
_cell.length_b   1.000
_cell.length_c   1.000
_cell.angle_alpha   90.00
_cell.angle_beta   90.00
_cell.angle_gamma   90.00
#
_symmetry.space_group_name_H-M   'P 1'
#
loop_
_entity.id
_entity.type
_entity.pdbx_description
1 polymer ?
#
loop_
_entity_poly.entity_id
_entity_poly.type
_entity_poly.pdbx_seq_one_letter_code
_entity_poly.pdbx_strand_id
1 'polypeptide(L)'
;MGIKLGLFMMPNHPPTVSINDAHDFDVETIVVADKLGFQEVWVGEHFTAPWEPIPSPDILIAQALLKTKNIRLGAGAHLLPYHHPVELAQRISYLDHLSRGRLLVGIGAGGLPSDAEIFNVDIQAGENRAMTREALDIMLFLWDQDTTGEFHGKFWTVKKPDPKKWEHVSLRPVSYTHLTLPTNREV
;
A
#
# COMPACT_ATOMS: atom_id res chain seq x y z
N MET A 1 -15.42 1.75 26.75
CA MET A 1 -14.71 1.46 25.48
C MET A 1 -13.48 0.63 25.82
N GLY A 2 -13.29 -0.53 25.20
CA GLY A 2 -12.08 -1.34 25.37
C GLY A 2 -10.93 -0.82 24.50
N ILE A 3 -9.68 -1.15 24.88
CA ILE A 3 -8.50 -0.87 24.06
C ILE A 3 -8.58 -1.71 22.79
N LYS A 4 -8.30 -1.08 21.65
CA LYS A 4 -8.16 -1.76 20.37
C LYS A 4 -6.69 -2.11 20.16
N LEU A 5 -6.41 -3.38 19.82
CA LEU A 5 -5.05 -3.84 19.59
C LEU A 5 -4.79 -3.96 18.09
N GLY A 6 -3.67 -3.43 17.66
CA GLY A 6 -3.12 -3.61 16.33
C GLY A 6 -1.72 -4.21 16.42
N LEU A 7 -1.28 -4.85 15.35
CA LEU A 7 0.06 -5.36 15.18
C LEU A 7 0.75 -4.57 14.07
N PHE A 8 1.94 -4.08 14.32
CA PHE A 8 2.82 -3.54 13.30
C PHE A 8 3.97 -4.51 13.08
N MET A 9 4.06 -5.03 11.87
CA MET A 9 5.08 -6.00 11.47
C MET A 9 6.06 -5.32 10.52
N MET A 10 7.30 -5.17 10.96
CA MET A 10 8.42 -5.12 10.05
C MET A 10 8.90 -6.57 9.97
N PRO A 11 8.68 -7.30 8.84
CA PRO A 11 9.00 -8.73 8.75
C PRO A 11 10.50 -8.97 8.88
N ASN A 12 10.98 -8.93 10.12
CA ASN A 12 12.40 -8.93 10.45
C ASN A 12 12.87 -10.35 10.75
N HIS A 13 13.66 -10.90 9.84
CA HIS A 13 14.18 -12.26 9.93
C HIS A 13 15.70 -12.28 9.75
N PRO A 14 16.43 -13.13 10.51
CA PRO A 14 17.84 -13.33 10.25
C PRO A 14 18.07 -13.76 8.78
N PRO A 15 19.10 -13.22 8.10
CA PRO A 15 19.41 -13.59 6.71
C PRO A 15 19.70 -15.07 6.47
N THR A 16 19.87 -15.84 7.54
CA THR A 16 20.05 -17.30 7.50
C THR A 16 18.73 -18.06 7.38
N VAL A 17 17.60 -17.43 7.63
CA VAL A 17 16.28 -18.01 7.45
C VAL A 17 15.90 -17.93 5.97
N SER A 18 15.35 -19.02 5.42
CA SER A 18 14.88 -18.97 4.03
C SER A 18 13.71 -17.98 3.88
N ILE A 19 13.62 -17.34 2.71
CA ILE A 19 12.51 -16.40 2.45
C ILE A 19 11.15 -17.11 2.57
N ASN A 20 11.06 -18.37 2.16
CA ASN A 20 9.82 -19.16 2.27
C ASN A 20 9.41 -19.37 3.73
N ASP A 21 10.36 -19.79 4.58
CA ASP A 21 10.07 -20.01 6.01
C ASP A 21 9.73 -18.70 6.72
N ALA A 22 10.42 -17.62 6.39
CA ALA A 22 10.13 -16.29 6.89
C ALA A 22 8.71 -15.84 6.51
N HIS A 23 8.34 -16.01 5.24
CA HIS A 23 7.03 -15.66 4.73
C HIS A 23 5.90 -16.49 5.38
N ASP A 24 6.10 -17.79 5.51
CA ASP A 24 5.12 -18.67 6.15
C ASP A 24 4.92 -18.30 7.63
N PHE A 25 6.01 -17.95 8.34
CA PHE A 25 5.94 -17.45 9.71
C PHE A 25 5.15 -16.13 9.81
N ASP A 26 5.37 -15.20 8.89
CA ASP A 26 4.68 -13.91 8.87
C ASP A 26 3.18 -14.10 8.60
N VAL A 27 2.81 -14.93 7.64
CA VAL A 27 1.42 -15.26 7.36
C VAL A 27 0.74 -15.91 8.56
N GLU A 28 1.40 -16.87 9.23
CA GLU A 28 0.84 -17.52 10.41
C GLU A 28 0.72 -16.54 11.58
N THR A 29 1.66 -15.63 11.75
CA THR A 29 1.59 -14.55 12.75
C THR A 29 0.31 -13.71 12.58
N ILE A 30 -0.03 -13.34 11.34
CA ILE A 30 -1.27 -12.60 11.03
C ILE A 30 -2.50 -13.46 11.33
N VAL A 31 -2.48 -14.75 11.00
CA VAL A 31 -3.57 -15.68 11.30
C VAL A 31 -3.80 -15.83 12.80
N VAL A 32 -2.73 -15.92 13.58
CA VAL A 32 -2.82 -15.98 15.04
C VAL A 32 -3.37 -14.65 15.60
N ALA A 33 -2.93 -13.51 15.07
CA ALA A 33 -3.46 -12.21 15.48
C ALA A 33 -4.98 -12.09 15.22
N ASP A 34 -5.48 -12.57 14.08
CA ASP A 34 -6.91 -12.61 13.78
C ASP A 34 -7.68 -13.49 14.80
N LYS A 35 -7.16 -14.68 15.11
CA LYS A 35 -7.74 -15.59 16.12
C LYS A 35 -7.77 -15.01 17.52
N LEU A 36 -6.77 -14.21 17.88
CA LEU A 36 -6.66 -13.53 19.18
C LEU A 36 -7.48 -12.24 19.26
N GLY A 37 -8.13 -11.82 18.17
CA GLY A 37 -9.00 -10.65 18.15
C GLY A 37 -8.27 -9.32 17.98
N PHE A 38 -7.04 -9.33 17.45
CA PHE A 38 -6.41 -8.10 16.98
C PHE A 38 -7.23 -7.49 15.85
N GLN A 39 -7.34 -6.17 15.83
CA GLN A 39 -8.25 -5.50 14.90
C GLN A 39 -7.59 -5.14 13.59
N GLU A 40 -6.29 -4.94 13.59
CA GLU A 40 -5.52 -4.59 12.41
C GLU A 40 -4.08 -5.07 12.49
N VAL A 41 -3.51 -5.31 11.32
CA VAL A 41 -2.08 -5.55 11.13
C VAL A 41 -1.55 -4.66 10.01
N TRP A 42 -0.37 -4.13 10.21
CA TRP A 42 0.35 -3.30 9.26
C TRP A 42 1.67 -3.99 8.92
N VAL A 43 1.96 -4.11 7.63
CA VAL A 43 3.16 -4.80 7.11
C VAL A 43 4.06 -3.78 6.42
N GLY A 44 5.34 -3.74 6.83
CA GLY A 44 6.35 -2.87 6.23
C GLY A 44 6.73 -3.25 4.81
N GLU A 45 7.37 -2.32 4.11
CA GLU A 45 7.89 -2.47 2.76
C GLU A 45 9.36 -2.03 2.71
N HIS A 46 10.26 -2.93 2.29
CA HIS A 46 11.66 -2.63 2.03
C HIS A 46 12.18 -3.42 0.84
N PHE A 47 13.08 -2.80 0.07
CA PHE A 47 13.66 -3.39 -1.14
C PHE A 47 15.08 -3.90 -0.93
N THR A 48 15.84 -3.27 -0.02
CA THR A 48 17.27 -3.53 0.17
C THR A 48 17.65 -3.89 1.60
N ALA A 49 16.68 -3.94 2.51
CA ALA A 49 16.95 -4.31 3.90
C ALA A 49 17.15 -5.84 4.02
N PRO A 50 18.34 -6.35 4.37
CA PRO A 50 18.59 -7.80 4.35
C PRO A 50 17.83 -8.57 5.43
N TRP A 51 17.36 -7.87 6.47
CA TRP A 51 16.55 -8.43 7.57
C TRP A 51 15.04 -8.30 7.36
N GLU A 52 14.62 -7.53 6.36
CA GLU A 52 13.22 -7.23 6.07
C GLU A 52 12.94 -7.44 4.58
N PRO A 53 12.94 -8.71 4.13
CA PRO A 53 12.93 -9.05 2.70
C PRO A 53 11.51 -9.00 2.08
N ILE A 54 10.72 -7.98 2.40
CA ILE A 54 9.36 -7.81 1.88
C ILE A 54 9.27 -6.59 0.97
N PRO A 55 9.58 -6.74 -0.33
CA PRO A 55 9.49 -5.65 -1.29
C PRO A 55 8.05 -5.39 -1.76
N SER A 56 7.10 -6.25 -1.39
CA SER A 56 5.68 -6.11 -1.75
C SER A 56 4.80 -6.65 -0.63
N PRO A 57 4.41 -5.81 0.33
CA PRO A 57 3.49 -6.20 1.38
C PRO A 57 2.16 -6.73 0.85
N ASP A 58 1.75 -6.30 -0.36
CA ASP A 58 0.53 -6.75 -1.03
C ASP A 58 0.48 -8.26 -1.23
N ILE A 59 1.62 -8.90 -1.52
CA ILE A 59 1.70 -10.35 -1.71
C ILE A 59 1.43 -11.08 -0.40
N LEU A 60 2.04 -10.62 0.69
CA LEU A 60 1.79 -11.17 2.03
C LEU A 60 0.33 -10.95 2.45
N ILE A 61 -0.19 -9.74 2.26
CA ILE A 61 -1.57 -9.39 2.57
C ILE A 61 -2.53 -10.29 1.78
N ALA A 62 -2.33 -10.47 0.47
CA ALA A 62 -3.19 -11.29 -0.36
C ALA A 62 -3.29 -12.74 0.15
N GLN A 63 -2.17 -13.31 0.59
CA GLN A 63 -2.16 -14.66 1.16
C GLN A 63 -2.83 -14.72 2.54
N ALA A 64 -2.57 -13.73 3.40
CA ALA A 64 -3.20 -13.64 4.71
C ALA A 64 -4.71 -13.42 4.63
N LEU A 65 -5.21 -12.70 3.62
CA LEU A 65 -6.65 -12.49 3.39
C LEU A 65 -7.42 -13.80 3.25
N LEU A 66 -6.84 -14.81 2.62
CA LEU A 66 -7.48 -16.12 2.44
C LEU A 66 -7.58 -16.93 3.73
N LYS A 67 -6.70 -16.65 4.69
CA LYS A 67 -6.57 -17.38 5.96
C LYS A 67 -7.20 -16.66 7.15
N THR A 68 -7.64 -15.41 6.98
CA THR A 68 -8.20 -14.53 8.03
C THR A 68 -9.64 -14.13 7.74
N LYS A 69 -10.39 -13.71 8.77
CA LYS A 69 -11.81 -13.36 8.62
C LYS A 69 -12.16 -11.95 9.08
N ASN A 70 -11.55 -11.46 10.16
CA ASN A 70 -11.97 -10.24 10.84
C ASN A 70 -10.93 -9.13 10.80
N ILE A 71 -9.64 -9.48 10.93
CA ILE A 71 -8.55 -8.52 11.02
C ILE A 71 -8.45 -7.68 9.76
N ARG A 72 -8.26 -6.38 9.92
CA ARG A 72 -7.93 -5.48 8.82
C ARG A 72 -6.45 -5.55 8.51
N LEU A 73 -6.09 -5.49 7.25
CA LEU A 73 -4.74 -5.71 6.75
C LEU A 73 -4.29 -4.49 5.97
N GLY A 74 -3.12 -3.97 6.27
CA GLY A 74 -2.59 -2.79 5.59
C GLY A 74 -1.08 -2.84 5.37
N ALA A 75 -0.63 -2.18 4.31
CA ALA A 75 0.77 -1.85 4.16
C ALA A 75 1.11 -0.65 5.06
N GLY A 76 2.12 -0.78 5.84
CA GLY A 76 2.62 0.27 6.69
C GLY A 76 4.10 0.54 6.43
N ALA A 77 4.38 1.12 5.27
CA ALA A 77 3.50 1.74 4.28
C ALA A 77 3.84 1.28 2.84
N HIS A 78 2.96 1.57 1.88
CA HIS A 78 3.39 1.62 0.48
C HIS A 78 4.30 2.83 0.28
N LEU A 79 5.51 2.61 -0.22
CA LEU A 79 6.49 3.66 -0.47
C LEU A 79 6.27 4.26 -1.86
N LEU A 80 5.36 5.23 -1.96
CA LEU A 80 4.83 5.74 -3.22
C LEU A 80 5.89 6.14 -4.27
N PRO A 81 7.07 6.70 -3.90
CA PRO A 81 8.10 7.03 -4.89
C PRO A 81 8.65 5.84 -5.66
N TYR A 82 8.49 4.63 -5.12
CA TYR A 82 9.06 3.41 -5.69
C TYR A 82 8.05 2.59 -6.49
N HIS A 83 6.83 3.14 -6.69
CA HIS A 83 5.77 2.53 -7.47
C HIS A 83 5.27 3.46 -8.57
N HIS A 84 4.82 2.88 -9.68
CA HIS A 84 4.04 3.67 -10.63
C HIS A 84 2.62 3.88 -10.07
N PRO A 85 2.14 5.14 -9.92
CA PRO A 85 0.89 5.43 -9.19
C PRO A 85 -0.35 4.77 -9.80
N VAL A 86 -0.40 4.61 -11.12
CA VAL A 86 -1.51 3.92 -11.80
C VAL A 86 -1.55 2.44 -11.43
N GLU A 87 -0.41 1.77 -11.48
CA GLU A 87 -0.30 0.35 -11.16
C GLU A 87 -0.65 0.09 -9.69
N LEU A 88 -0.09 0.90 -8.80
CA LEU A 88 -0.37 0.79 -7.37
C LEU A 88 -1.87 1.06 -7.06
N ALA A 89 -2.47 2.07 -7.67
CA ALA A 89 -3.89 2.37 -7.48
C ALA A 89 -4.79 1.19 -7.89
N GLN A 90 -4.49 0.52 -9.01
CA GLN A 90 -5.24 -0.64 -9.47
C GLN A 90 -5.04 -1.84 -8.54
N ARG A 91 -3.81 -2.10 -8.10
CA ARG A 91 -3.47 -3.19 -7.20
C ARG A 91 -4.15 -3.04 -5.83
N ILE A 92 -4.11 -1.84 -5.25
CA ILE A 92 -4.80 -1.53 -4.00
C ILE A 92 -6.31 -1.72 -4.15
N SER A 93 -6.90 -1.21 -5.23
CA SER A 93 -8.33 -1.38 -5.49
C SER A 93 -8.71 -2.85 -5.59
N TYR A 94 -7.93 -3.65 -6.30
CA TYR A 94 -8.17 -5.08 -6.43
C TYR A 94 -8.07 -5.81 -5.08
N LEU A 95 -7.06 -5.50 -4.28
CA LEU A 95 -6.92 -6.06 -2.92
C LEU A 95 -8.09 -5.66 -2.01
N ASP A 96 -8.58 -4.44 -2.11
CA ASP A 96 -9.71 -3.98 -1.30
C ASP A 96 -10.98 -4.79 -1.65
N HIS A 97 -11.24 -5.05 -2.93
CA HIS A 97 -12.32 -5.96 -3.35
C HIS A 97 -12.13 -7.37 -2.79
N LEU A 98 -10.94 -7.95 -2.91
CA LEU A 98 -10.64 -9.28 -2.38
C LEU A 98 -10.80 -9.33 -0.85
N SER A 99 -10.44 -8.25 -0.16
CA SER A 99 -10.54 -8.13 1.29
C SER A 99 -11.97 -7.93 1.79
N ARG A 100 -12.91 -7.60 0.91
CA ARG A 100 -14.28 -7.18 1.23
C ARG A 100 -14.31 -5.96 2.16
N GLY A 101 -13.45 -4.98 1.88
CA GLY A 101 -13.33 -3.74 2.64
C GLY A 101 -12.53 -3.87 3.95
N ARG A 102 -11.74 -4.93 4.13
CA ARG A 102 -10.82 -5.06 5.26
C ARG A 102 -9.43 -4.50 4.99
N LEU A 103 -9.18 -3.97 3.78
CA LEU A 103 -7.90 -3.37 3.44
C LEU A 103 -7.73 -2.02 4.12
N LEU A 104 -6.53 -1.75 4.58
CA LEU A 104 -6.07 -0.45 5.04
C LEU A 104 -4.94 0.01 4.12
N VAL A 105 -4.88 1.29 3.84
CA VAL A 105 -3.86 1.85 2.96
C VAL A 105 -3.00 2.83 3.75
N GLY A 106 -1.77 2.43 4.04
CA GLY A 106 -0.75 3.32 4.56
C GLY A 106 0.16 3.76 3.42
N ILE A 107 0.54 5.02 3.42
CA ILE A 107 1.43 5.63 2.43
C ILE A 107 2.67 6.22 3.10
N GLY A 108 3.80 6.12 2.42
CA GLY A 108 5.07 6.63 2.90
C GLY A 108 5.94 7.15 1.76
N ALA A 109 6.91 8.00 2.14
CA ALA A 109 7.85 8.59 1.18
C ALA A 109 9.13 7.76 1.00
N GLY A 110 9.31 6.71 1.80
CA GLY A 110 10.58 6.01 1.86
C GLY A 110 11.67 6.83 2.57
N GLY A 111 12.47 6.18 3.39
CA GLY A 111 13.52 6.85 4.15
C GLY A 111 14.84 6.07 4.19
N LEU A 112 14.84 4.82 3.70
CA LEU A 112 16.06 4.02 3.63
C LEU A 112 16.89 4.46 2.42
N PRO A 113 18.14 4.95 2.62
CA PRO A 113 18.95 5.47 1.53
C PRO A 113 19.21 4.45 0.41
N SER A 114 19.44 3.19 0.76
CA SER A 114 19.70 2.13 -0.21
C SER A 114 18.45 1.79 -1.07
N ASP A 115 17.26 1.87 -0.50
CA ASP A 115 16.02 1.75 -1.30
C ASP A 115 15.91 2.93 -2.29
N ALA A 116 16.17 4.15 -1.85
CA ALA A 116 16.14 5.31 -2.73
C ALA A 116 17.19 5.22 -3.85
N GLU A 117 18.37 4.69 -3.56
CA GLU A 117 19.47 4.53 -4.52
C GLU A 117 19.08 3.61 -5.68
N ILE A 118 18.48 2.44 -5.42
CA ILE A 118 18.09 1.52 -6.51
C ILE A 118 16.96 2.08 -7.38
N PHE A 119 16.14 2.99 -6.85
CA PHE A 119 15.09 3.68 -7.60
C PHE A 119 15.54 5.04 -8.17
N ASN A 120 16.81 5.43 -7.94
CA ASN A 120 17.35 6.71 -8.37
C ASN A 120 16.52 7.92 -7.91
N VAL A 121 16.11 7.91 -6.64
CA VAL A 121 15.31 8.98 -6.00
C VAL A 121 16.20 9.78 -5.06
N ASP A 122 16.27 11.11 -5.24
CA ASP A 122 17.05 11.99 -4.38
C ASP A 122 16.28 12.37 -3.11
N ILE A 123 16.51 11.61 -2.03
CA ILE A 123 15.88 11.89 -0.73
C ILE A 123 16.46 13.15 -0.06
N GLN A 124 17.70 13.53 -0.37
CA GLN A 124 18.32 14.74 0.21
C GLN A 124 17.70 16.01 -0.38
N ALA A 125 17.37 15.98 -1.67
CA ALA A 125 16.62 17.06 -2.32
C ALA A 125 15.12 17.06 -1.99
N GLY A 126 14.63 16.06 -1.23
CA GLY A 126 13.21 15.93 -0.89
C GLY A 126 12.35 15.41 -2.05
N GLU A 127 12.97 14.81 -3.08
CA GLU A 127 12.28 14.31 -4.26
C GLU A 127 11.25 13.25 -3.89
N ASN A 128 11.60 12.34 -2.97
CA ASN A 128 10.69 11.32 -2.46
C ASN A 128 9.38 11.89 -1.92
N ARG A 129 9.43 13.00 -1.18
CA ARG A 129 8.23 13.66 -0.63
C ARG A 129 7.39 14.30 -1.74
N ALA A 130 8.04 14.91 -2.73
CA ALA A 130 7.35 15.48 -3.87
C ALA A 130 6.67 14.40 -4.72
N MET A 131 7.35 13.30 -4.99
CA MET A 131 6.80 12.12 -5.68
C MET A 131 5.63 11.50 -4.91
N THR A 132 5.76 11.37 -3.58
CA THR A 132 4.67 10.84 -2.73
C THR A 132 3.39 11.66 -2.88
N ARG A 133 3.51 12.98 -2.83
CA ARG A 133 2.35 13.87 -2.98
C ARG A 133 1.71 13.72 -4.35
N GLU A 134 2.51 13.78 -5.41
CA GLU A 134 2.02 13.66 -6.78
C GLU A 134 1.40 12.26 -7.04
N ALA A 135 2.04 11.20 -6.56
CA ALA A 135 1.49 9.85 -6.68
C ALA A 135 0.14 9.70 -5.97
N LEU A 136 0.01 10.25 -4.77
CA LEU A 136 -1.27 10.24 -4.04
C LEU A 136 -2.36 11.01 -4.80
N ASP A 137 -2.04 12.21 -5.31
CA ASP A 137 -2.98 13.00 -6.09
C ASP A 137 -3.45 12.24 -7.36
N ILE A 138 -2.54 11.51 -8.02
CA ILE A 138 -2.87 10.65 -9.17
C ILE A 138 -3.77 9.49 -8.75
N MET A 139 -3.47 8.82 -7.64
CA MET A 139 -4.30 7.71 -7.16
C MET A 139 -5.73 8.19 -6.84
N LEU A 140 -5.86 9.32 -6.17
CA LEU A 140 -7.15 9.94 -5.87
C LEU A 140 -7.89 10.35 -7.16
N PHE A 141 -7.18 10.96 -8.12
CA PHE A 141 -7.73 11.28 -9.45
C PHE A 141 -8.27 10.03 -10.16
N LEU A 142 -7.56 8.90 -10.10
CA LEU A 142 -8.00 7.66 -10.71
C LEU A 142 -9.24 7.06 -10.03
N TRP A 143 -9.34 7.17 -8.71
CA TRP A 143 -10.45 6.63 -7.92
C TRP A 143 -11.70 7.50 -7.94
N ASP A 144 -11.57 8.78 -8.23
CA ASP A 144 -12.70 9.68 -8.35
C ASP A 144 -13.48 9.42 -9.66
N GLN A 145 -14.78 9.16 -9.57
CA GLN A 145 -15.63 8.86 -10.75
C GLN A 145 -15.95 10.10 -11.59
N ASP A 146 -15.99 11.25 -10.96
CA ASP A 146 -16.43 12.48 -11.58
C ASP A 146 -15.31 13.16 -12.38
N THR A 147 -14.06 12.80 -12.12
CA THR A 147 -12.91 13.31 -12.85
C THR A 147 -12.72 12.58 -14.17
N THR A 148 -12.37 13.31 -15.21
CA THR A 148 -12.01 12.81 -16.55
C THR A 148 -10.79 13.55 -17.08
N GLY A 149 -10.21 13.06 -18.19
CA GLY A 149 -9.10 13.73 -18.86
C GLY A 149 -7.73 13.29 -18.40
N GLU A 150 -6.81 14.22 -18.28
CA GLU A 150 -5.40 13.96 -18.04
C GLU A 150 -4.92 14.66 -16.77
N PHE A 151 -4.03 14.00 -16.04
CA PHE A 151 -3.26 14.56 -14.95
C PHE A 151 -1.83 14.80 -15.45
N HIS A 152 -1.37 16.03 -15.40
CA HIS A 152 -0.01 16.42 -15.78
C HIS A 152 0.77 16.80 -14.53
N GLY A 153 1.61 15.90 -14.06
CA GLY A 153 2.51 16.13 -12.93
C GLY A 153 3.95 16.44 -13.37
N LYS A 154 4.81 16.61 -12.39
CA LYS A 154 6.25 16.74 -12.59
C LYS A 154 6.91 15.40 -12.93
N PHE A 155 6.43 14.33 -12.30
CA PHE A 155 7.02 12.99 -12.38
C PHE A 155 6.22 12.06 -13.29
N TRP A 156 4.89 12.22 -13.33
CA TRP A 156 4.01 11.37 -14.13
C TRP A 156 2.96 12.17 -14.91
N THR A 157 2.66 11.67 -16.09
CA THR A 157 1.48 12.10 -16.85
C THR A 157 0.56 10.91 -17.00
N VAL A 158 -0.69 11.06 -16.56
CA VAL A 158 -1.67 9.99 -16.55
C VAL A 158 -2.94 10.43 -17.25
N LYS A 159 -3.44 9.58 -18.13
CA LYS A 159 -4.70 9.81 -18.84
C LYS A 159 -5.74 8.82 -18.35
N LYS A 160 -6.87 9.35 -17.93
CA LYS A 160 -8.04 8.54 -17.64
C LYS A 160 -8.74 8.20 -18.95
N PRO A 161 -8.98 6.90 -19.24
CA PRO A 161 -9.66 6.52 -20.47
C PRO A 161 -11.06 7.12 -20.56
N ASP A 162 -11.50 7.50 -21.74
CA ASP A 162 -12.82 8.04 -21.98
C ASP A 162 -13.91 6.96 -21.72
N PRO A 163 -14.79 7.13 -20.73
CA PRO A 163 -15.82 6.14 -20.40
C PRO A 163 -16.83 5.90 -21.53
N LYS A 164 -16.96 6.83 -22.48
CA LYS A 164 -17.78 6.64 -23.68
C LYS A 164 -17.18 5.66 -24.68
N LYS A 165 -15.87 5.47 -24.63
CA LYS A 165 -15.13 4.53 -25.50
C LYS A 165 -14.85 3.20 -24.84
N TRP A 166 -14.77 3.19 -23.51
CA TRP A 166 -14.31 2.05 -22.73
C TRP A 166 -15.27 1.81 -21.56
N GLU A 167 -16.12 0.81 -21.64
CA GLU A 167 -17.16 0.53 -20.62
C GLU A 167 -16.60 0.11 -19.25
N HIS A 168 -15.40 -0.47 -19.19
CA HIS A 168 -14.83 -0.98 -17.94
C HIS A 168 -13.42 -0.44 -17.71
N VAL A 169 -13.36 0.74 -17.10
CA VAL A 169 -12.15 1.52 -17.18
C VAL A 169 -11.17 1.30 -16.05
N SER A 170 -11.59 1.27 -14.83
CA SER A 170 -10.68 1.03 -13.71
C SER A 170 -11.43 0.55 -12.47
N LEU A 171 -10.75 -0.27 -11.69
CA LEU A 171 -11.22 -0.65 -10.37
C LEU A 171 -11.15 0.56 -9.43
N ARG A 172 -12.15 0.64 -8.55
CA ARG A 172 -12.16 1.55 -7.41
C ARG A 172 -12.17 0.75 -6.13
N PRO A 173 -11.52 1.24 -5.07
CA PRO A 173 -11.65 0.61 -3.77
C PRO A 173 -13.11 0.56 -3.32
N VAL A 174 -13.53 -0.55 -2.73
CA VAL A 174 -14.86 -0.69 -2.12
C VAL A 174 -15.02 0.29 -0.98
N SER A 175 -13.94 0.48 -0.22
CA SER A 175 -13.87 1.36 0.94
C SER A 175 -13.81 2.84 0.59
N TYR A 176 -13.63 3.22 -0.68
CA TYR A 176 -13.48 4.61 -1.11
C TYR A 176 -14.68 5.49 -0.75
N THR A 177 -15.87 4.94 -0.69
CA THR A 177 -17.10 5.65 -0.29
C THR A 177 -17.07 6.10 1.19
N HIS A 178 -16.11 5.62 1.98
CA HIS A 178 -15.95 5.91 3.41
C HIS A 178 -14.65 6.64 3.75
N LEU A 179 -13.84 7.01 2.74
CA LEU A 179 -12.62 7.80 2.94
C LEU A 179 -12.98 9.25 3.26
N THR A 180 -13.02 9.59 4.52
CA THR A 180 -12.83 10.97 4.97
C THR A 180 -11.33 11.20 5.11
N LEU A 181 -10.71 11.83 4.11
CA LEU A 181 -9.34 12.30 4.25
C LEU A 181 -9.31 13.36 5.37
N PRO A 182 -8.35 13.32 6.30
CA PRO A 182 -8.13 14.45 7.21
C PRO A 182 -7.90 15.69 6.36
N THR A 183 -8.65 16.76 6.63
CA THR A 183 -8.57 18.03 5.89
C THR A 183 -7.28 18.81 6.13
N ASN A 184 -6.40 18.34 7.00
CA ASN A 184 -5.10 18.95 7.25
C ASN A 184 -4.05 18.37 6.32
N ARG A 185 -3.79 19.11 5.24
CA ARG A 185 -2.72 18.85 4.24
C ARG A 185 -1.32 19.28 4.72
N GLU A 186 -1.05 19.23 6.01
CA GLU A 186 0.29 19.51 6.54
C GLU A 186 1.02 18.18 6.76
N VAL A 187 1.85 17.83 5.78
CA VAL A 187 2.94 16.87 5.89
C VAL A 187 4.22 17.54 5.41
#